data_17a3e4b3f6d6f7c3a356946470dab773
#
_entry.id   17a3e4b3f6d6f7c3a356946470dab773
#
_cell.length_a   1.000
_cell.length_b   1.000
_cell.length_c   1.000
_cell.angle_alpha   90.00
_cell.angle_beta   90.00
_cell.angle_gamma   90.00
#
_symmetry.space_group_name_H-M   'P 1'
#
loop_
_entity.id
_entity.type
_entity.pdbx_description
1 polymer ?
#
loop_
_entity_poly.entity_id
_entity_poly.type
_entity_poly.pdbx_seq_one_letter_code
_entity_poly.pdbx_strand_id
1 'polypeptide(L)'
;MSEEILTLEFDENEPVRLDHFLTEELTDYSRSRLQSFIKDGRVRIDGEPAKKYGQMLVPGQMITVLIPEDKVSGLIPENIPLNILYEDEQSIVINKPAGMVVHPAAGHETGTLVNAVLAHCDDLKGFGGEIRPGVVHRLDRDTSGIIVMAKNEKAHIFLQQQFKDRTINKRYLALVDGAPPTAAGRVEAPIGRDPIRRQQMAILTPDKGREAVTEYRTVKSFSKHTLIEAHPLTGRTHQIRVHMAFLKCPIVGDVLYGRRKQTIPLDRHFLHAYRLTILLPGHEEPMTFEAPLPDELSNVLEELK
;
A
#
# COMPACT_ATOMS: atom_id res chain seq x y z
N MET A 1 17.30 13.31 26.53
CA MET A 1 17.04 11.87 26.35
C MET A 1 18.18 11.34 25.50
N SER A 2 18.69 10.16 25.75
CA SER A 2 19.98 9.68 25.20
C SER A 2 19.72 8.98 23.86
N GLU A 3 20.42 9.38 22.80
CA GLU A 3 20.54 8.61 21.57
C GLU A 3 20.99 7.17 21.93
N GLU A 4 20.34 6.17 21.39
CA GLU A 4 20.75 4.78 21.59
C GLU A 4 21.94 4.46 20.68
N ILE A 5 22.98 3.84 21.24
CA ILE A 5 24.18 3.45 20.51
C ILE A 5 24.24 1.92 20.49
N LEU A 6 24.16 1.33 19.31
CA LEU A 6 24.40 -0.10 19.10
C LEU A 6 25.79 -0.31 18.53
N THR A 7 26.48 -1.33 19.05
CA THR A 7 27.79 -1.74 18.55
C THR A 7 27.73 -3.20 18.14
N LEU A 8 28.10 -3.47 16.89
CA LEU A 8 28.09 -4.78 16.25
C LEU A 8 29.52 -5.10 15.78
N GLU A 9 29.94 -6.34 15.91
CA GLU A 9 31.21 -6.84 15.35
C GLU A 9 30.89 -7.63 14.07
N PHE A 10 31.65 -7.38 13.00
CA PHE A 10 31.55 -8.13 11.77
C PHE A 10 32.59 -9.25 11.80
N ASP A 11 32.15 -10.49 12.00
CA ASP A 11 32.98 -11.70 12.14
C ASP A 11 32.82 -12.72 11.01
N GLU A 12 32.06 -12.39 9.95
CA GLU A 12 31.87 -13.28 8.82
C GLU A 12 33.16 -13.46 8.01
N ASN A 13 33.37 -14.69 7.47
CA ASN A 13 34.57 -15.05 6.73
C ASN A 13 34.70 -14.39 5.35
N GLU A 14 33.57 -13.93 4.77
CA GLU A 14 33.53 -13.29 3.46
C GLU A 14 33.11 -11.83 3.58
N PRO A 15 33.64 -10.93 2.74
CA PRO A 15 33.22 -9.54 2.75
C PRO A 15 31.73 -9.38 2.37
N VAL A 16 30.95 -8.70 3.22
CA VAL A 16 29.54 -8.42 3.02
C VAL A 16 29.31 -6.91 2.92
N ARG A 17 28.29 -6.50 2.21
CA ARG A 17 27.93 -5.09 2.12
C ARG A 17 27.35 -4.60 3.45
N LEU A 18 27.77 -3.42 3.89
CA LEU A 18 27.31 -2.77 5.12
C LEU A 18 25.77 -2.73 5.23
N ASP A 19 25.05 -2.37 4.16
CA ASP A 19 23.58 -2.29 4.19
C ASP A 19 22.91 -3.68 4.27
N HIS A 20 23.57 -4.75 3.81
CA HIS A 20 23.10 -6.12 4.00
C HIS A 20 23.31 -6.57 5.44
N PHE A 21 24.53 -6.47 5.93
CA PHE A 21 24.87 -6.81 7.31
C PHE A 21 23.93 -6.13 8.32
N LEU A 22 23.77 -4.81 8.20
CA LEU A 22 22.86 -4.08 9.10
C LEU A 22 21.40 -4.54 8.96
N THR A 23 20.96 -4.98 7.78
CA THR A 23 19.56 -5.47 7.60
C THR A 23 19.38 -6.84 8.25
N GLU A 24 20.40 -7.66 8.33
CA GLU A 24 20.37 -8.97 8.98
C GLU A 24 20.44 -8.85 10.50
N GLU A 25 21.29 -7.96 11.02
CA GLU A 25 21.47 -7.75 12.45
C GLU A 25 20.37 -6.90 13.09
N LEU A 26 19.89 -5.88 12.40
CA LEU A 26 18.93 -4.90 12.91
C LEU A 26 17.56 -5.11 12.27
N THR A 27 16.95 -6.26 12.56
CA THR A 27 15.67 -6.70 11.95
C THR A 27 14.48 -5.80 12.27
N ASP A 28 14.59 -4.98 13.30
CA ASP A 28 13.55 -4.00 13.69
C ASP A 28 13.54 -2.76 12.78
N TYR A 29 14.51 -2.62 11.87
CA TYR A 29 14.62 -1.47 10.96
C TYR A 29 14.55 -1.90 9.49
N SER A 30 13.81 -1.15 8.69
CA SER A 30 13.78 -1.38 7.25
C SER A 30 15.14 -1.04 6.60
N ARG A 31 15.51 -1.76 5.53
CA ARG A 31 16.74 -1.50 4.78
C ARG A 31 16.87 -0.03 4.34
N SER A 32 15.77 0.60 3.94
CA SER A 32 15.77 2.02 3.54
C SER A 32 16.09 2.94 4.71
N ARG A 33 15.63 2.62 5.92
CA ARG A 33 15.93 3.38 7.13
C ARG A 33 17.41 3.23 7.52
N LEU A 34 17.94 2.02 7.46
CA LEU A 34 19.37 1.75 7.70
C LEU A 34 20.27 2.47 6.68
N GLN A 35 19.87 2.50 5.41
CA GLN A 35 20.58 3.30 4.39
C GLN A 35 20.51 4.79 4.67
N SER A 36 19.40 5.30 5.24
CA SER A 36 19.33 6.70 5.70
C SER A 36 20.30 6.97 6.86
N PHE A 37 20.38 6.07 7.85
CA PHE A 37 21.35 6.20 8.95
C PHE A 37 22.80 6.30 8.44
N ILE A 38 23.15 5.48 7.43
CA ILE A 38 24.48 5.54 6.80
C ILE A 38 24.68 6.90 6.11
N LYS A 39 23.72 7.35 5.33
CA LYS A 39 23.76 8.60 4.59
C LYS A 39 23.86 9.84 5.52
N ASP A 40 23.18 9.77 6.66
CA ASP A 40 23.15 10.84 7.67
C ASP A 40 24.37 10.82 8.60
N GLY A 41 25.38 9.94 8.32
CA GLY A 41 26.62 9.83 9.09
C GLY A 41 26.46 9.21 10.48
N ARG A 42 25.36 8.48 10.71
CA ARG A 42 25.03 7.84 11.98
C ARG A 42 25.61 6.43 12.11
N VAL A 43 26.23 5.92 11.06
CA VAL A 43 26.92 4.62 11.08
C VAL A 43 28.43 4.84 10.94
N ARG A 44 29.18 4.26 11.85
CA ARG A 44 30.65 4.30 11.86
C ARG A 44 31.22 2.89 11.74
N ILE A 45 32.36 2.78 11.10
CA ILE A 45 33.13 1.55 11.00
C ILE A 45 34.52 1.85 11.58
N ASP A 46 34.93 1.14 12.63
CA ASP A 46 36.17 1.37 13.37
C ASP A 46 36.33 2.83 13.85
N GLY A 47 35.21 3.46 14.23
CA GLY A 47 35.17 4.84 14.67
C GLY A 47 35.04 5.89 13.55
N GLU A 48 35.27 5.54 12.29
CA GLU A 48 35.17 6.44 11.13
C GLU A 48 33.79 6.37 10.47
N PRO A 49 33.21 7.49 10.01
CA PRO A 49 31.92 7.48 9.33
C PRO A 49 31.91 6.58 8.09
N ALA A 50 30.89 5.77 7.93
CA ALA A 50 30.71 4.94 6.76
C ALA A 50 30.56 5.80 5.49
N LYS A 51 31.36 5.51 4.43
CA LYS A 51 31.44 6.31 3.21
C LYS A 51 30.21 6.16 2.29
N LYS A 52 29.61 4.97 2.28
CA LYS A 52 28.43 4.62 1.45
C LYS A 52 27.77 3.35 1.97
N TYR A 53 26.50 3.19 1.73
CA TYR A 53 25.74 2.01 2.17
C TYR A 53 26.21 0.69 1.53
N GLY A 54 26.76 0.71 0.31
CA GLY A 54 27.34 -0.46 -0.35
C GLY A 54 28.83 -0.69 -0.03
N GLN A 55 29.38 -0.09 1.04
CA GLN A 55 30.76 -0.34 1.49
C GLN A 55 30.89 -1.80 1.93
N MET A 56 31.96 -2.47 1.50
CA MET A 56 32.26 -3.85 1.92
C MET A 56 32.87 -3.82 3.32
N LEU A 57 32.35 -4.67 4.19
CA LEU A 57 32.93 -4.95 5.50
C LEU A 57 33.97 -6.07 5.39
N VAL A 58 34.94 -6.08 6.25
CA VAL A 58 35.94 -7.14 6.39
C VAL A 58 35.96 -7.66 7.83
N PRO A 59 36.28 -8.94 8.06
CA PRO A 59 36.27 -9.54 9.39
C PRO A 59 37.04 -8.74 10.43
N GLY A 60 36.47 -8.65 11.65
CA GLY A 60 37.04 -7.91 12.79
C GLY A 60 36.69 -6.44 12.84
N GLN A 61 35.92 -5.91 11.90
CA GLN A 61 35.48 -4.52 11.94
C GLN A 61 34.36 -4.29 12.96
N MET A 62 34.46 -3.17 13.70
CA MET A 62 33.44 -2.74 14.65
C MET A 62 32.52 -1.71 14.00
N ILE A 63 31.23 -2.02 13.97
CA ILE A 63 30.19 -1.14 13.41
C ILE A 63 29.40 -0.51 14.56
N THR A 64 29.44 0.81 14.64
CA THR A 64 28.63 1.57 15.61
C THR A 64 27.48 2.27 14.89
N VAL A 65 26.26 2.03 15.36
CA VAL A 65 25.04 2.64 14.82
C VAL A 65 24.44 3.55 15.88
N LEU A 66 24.33 4.84 15.56
CA LEU A 66 23.59 5.81 16.34
C LEU A 66 22.14 5.80 15.90
N ILE A 67 21.27 5.26 16.74
CA ILE A 67 19.83 5.25 16.48
C ILE A 67 19.26 6.59 16.90
N PRO A 68 18.73 7.38 15.94
CA PRO A 68 18.10 8.64 16.28
C PRO A 68 16.80 8.40 17.06
N GLU A 69 16.48 9.28 17.97
CA GLU A 69 15.10 9.37 18.47
C GLU A 69 14.14 9.50 17.28
N ASP A 70 12.99 8.86 17.39
CA ASP A 70 11.98 8.93 16.34
C ASP A 70 11.59 10.39 16.10
N LYS A 71 11.96 10.92 14.94
CA LYS A 71 11.51 12.25 14.54
C LYS A 71 9.99 12.20 14.42
N VAL A 72 9.32 13.05 15.19
CA VAL A 72 7.89 13.32 14.98
C VAL A 72 7.70 13.65 13.49
N SER A 73 6.91 12.87 12.79
CA SER A 73 6.57 13.16 11.39
C SER A 73 6.05 14.60 11.33
N GLY A 74 6.48 15.40 10.35
CA GLY A 74 5.94 16.75 10.15
C GLY A 74 4.44 16.74 9.76
N LEU A 75 3.79 15.58 9.83
CA LEU A 75 2.38 15.37 9.55
C LEU A 75 1.54 15.80 10.76
N ILE A 76 0.51 16.55 10.52
CA ILE A 76 -0.39 17.06 11.55
C ILE A 76 -1.46 15.99 11.85
N PRO A 77 -1.56 15.49 13.10
CA PRO A 77 -2.68 14.64 13.50
C PRO A 77 -4.01 15.38 13.37
N GLU A 78 -5.02 14.75 12.79
CA GLU A 78 -6.36 15.33 12.61
C GLU A 78 -7.42 14.38 13.16
N ASN A 79 -8.31 14.90 14.00
CA ASN A 79 -9.40 14.12 14.59
C ASN A 79 -10.52 13.88 13.55
N ILE A 80 -10.24 12.96 12.60
CA ILE A 80 -11.20 12.52 11.57
C ILE A 80 -11.73 11.15 12.01
N PRO A 81 -13.06 10.95 12.06
CA PRO A 81 -13.65 9.66 12.45
C PRO A 81 -13.16 8.51 11.55
N LEU A 82 -12.74 7.41 12.16
CA LEU A 82 -12.30 6.19 11.50
C LEU A 82 -13.35 5.08 11.69
N ASN A 83 -13.68 4.37 10.61
CA ASN A 83 -14.45 3.13 10.69
C ASN A 83 -13.47 1.95 10.84
N ILE A 84 -13.12 1.62 12.09
CA ILE A 84 -12.15 0.59 12.45
C ILE A 84 -12.86 -0.76 12.45
N LEU A 85 -12.33 -1.72 11.68
CA LEU A 85 -12.80 -3.10 11.62
C LEU A 85 -12.07 -4.00 12.61
N TYR A 86 -10.81 -3.68 12.89
CA TYR A 86 -9.96 -4.40 13.83
C TYR A 86 -8.79 -3.49 14.23
N GLU A 87 -8.36 -3.64 15.46
CA GLU A 87 -7.18 -2.97 15.98
C GLU A 87 -6.53 -3.81 17.09
N ASP A 88 -5.20 -3.88 17.08
CA ASP A 88 -4.36 -4.39 18.14
C ASP A 88 -3.15 -3.47 18.40
N GLU A 89 -2.15 -3.93 19.14
CA GLU A 89 -0.93 -3.15 19.43
C GLU A 89 -0.04 -2.94 18.21
N GLN A 90 -0.19 -3.77 17.16
CA GLN A 90 0.70 -3.82 16.00
C GLN A 90 0.04 -3.35 14.71
N SER A 91 -1.28 -3.46 14.59
CA SER A 91 -2.00 -3.26 13.33
C SER A 91 -3.35 -2.59 13.54
N ILE A 92 -3.78 -1.82 12.53
CA ILE A 92 -5.12 -1.28 12.46
C ILE A 92 -5.70 -1.57 11.07
N VAL A 93 -6.93 -2.12 11.02
CA VAL A 93 -7.68 -2.41 9.79
C VAL A 93 -8.88 -1.49 9.73
N ILE A 94 -8.97 -0.71 8.66
CA ILE A 94 -9.94 0.38 8.54
C ILE A 94 -10.79 0.17 7.28
N ASN A 95 -12.08 0.41 7.36
CA ASN A 95 -12.95 0.60 6.21
C ASN A 95 -12.85 2.06 5.76
N LYS A 96 -11.96 2.36 4.82
CA LYS A 96 -11.71 3.71 4.31
C LYS A 96 -12.92 4.22 3.50
N PRO A 97 -13.46 5.39 3.78
CA PRO A 97 -14.48 5.99 2.92
C PRO A 97 -13.90 6.40 1.56
N ALA A 98 -14.76 6.54 0.56
CA ALA A 98 -14.41 7.21 -0.69
C ALA A 98 -14.15 8.72 -0.45
N GLY A 99 -13.40 9.36 -1.34
CA GLY A 99 -13.00 10.76 -1.22
C GLY A 99 -11.76 11.00 -0.37
N MET A 100 -11.39 10.09 0.53
CA MET A 100 -10.24 10.21 1.41
C MET A 100 -8.97 9.67 0.76
N VAL A 101 -7.91 10.50 0.70
CA VAL A 101 -6.55 10.11 0.29
C VAL A 101 -5.88 9.34 1.42
N VAL A 102 -5.07 8.32 1.09
CA VAL A 102 -4.39 7.50 2.11
C VAL A 102 -3.29 8.28 2.82
N HIS A 103 -2.45 9.00 2.08
CA HIS A 103 -1.32 9.76 2.63
C HIS A 103 -1.15 11.08 1.92
N PRO A 104 -0.55 12.10 2.56
CA PRO A 104 -0.34 13.40 1.96
C PRO A 104 0.37 13.34 0.60
N ALA A 105 -0.11 14.15 -0.32
CA ALA A 105 0.44 14.31 -1.66
C ALA A 105 0.19 15.73 -2.14
N ALA A 106 0.84 16.15 -3.24
CA ALA A 106 0.63 17.47 -3.82
C ALA A 106 -0.86 17.75 -4.05
N GLY A 107 -1.39 18.80 -3.42
CA GLY A 107 -2.79 19.20 -3.43
C GLY A 107 -3.70 18.51 -2.38
N HIS A 108 -3.14 17.66 -1.51
CA HIS A 108 -3.82 16.99 -0.40
C HIS A 108 -2.82 16.81 0.75
N GLU A 109 -2.46 17.89 1.41
CA GLU A 109 -1.47 17.88 2.50
C GLU A 109 -2.09 17.46 3.83
N THR A 110 -3.39 17.63 3.97
CA THR A 110 -4.21 17.36 5.16
C THR A 110 -5.45 16.55 4.79
N GLY A 111 -6.26 16.14 5.78
CA GLY A 111 -7.50 15.38 5.57
C GLY A 111 -7.26 13.94 5.08
N THR A 112 -6.09 13.38 5.30
CA THR A 112 -5.74 12.04 4.82
C THR A 112 -5.98 10.97 5.89
N LEU A 113 -6.03 9.71 5.46
CA LEU A 113 -6.14 8.59 6.38
C LEU A 113 -4.98 8.56 7.39
N VAL A 114 -3.76 8.89 6.95
CA VAL A 114 -2.60 8.98 7.83
C VAL A 114 -2.78 10.06 8.89
N ASN A 115 -3.30 11.26 8.55
CA ASN A 115 -3.59 12.29 9.54
C ASN A 115 -4.61 11.81 10.61
N ALA A 116 -5.65 11.07 10.18
CA ALA A 116 -6.65 10.50 11.07
C ALA A 116 -6.07 9.42 12.00
N VAL A 117 -5.26 8.52 11.44
CA VAL A 117 -4.64 7.44 12.22
C VAL A 117 -3.58 7.98 13.19
N LEU A 118 -2.84 9.03 12.83
CA LEU A 118 -1.91 9.73 13.73
C LEU A 118 -2.61 10.40 14.93
N ALA A 119 -3.86 10.83 14.75
CA ALA A 119 -4.64 11.38 15.85
C ALA A 119 -5.27 10.29 16.73
N HIS A 120 -5.53 9.12 16.15
CA HIS A 120 -6.11 7.97 16.86
C HIS A 120 -5.05 7.15 17.62
N CYS A 121 -3.87 6.94 17.03
CA CYS A 121 -2.78 6.14 17.58
C CYS A 121 -1.62 7.03 18.00
N ASP A 122 -1.45 7.26 19.30
CA ASP A 122 -0.35 8.09 19.82
C ASP A 122 1.05 7.50 19.54
N ASP A 123 1.14 6.18 19.41
CA ASP A 123 2.40 5.44 19.21
C ASP A 123 2.93 5.49 17.75
N LEU A 124 2.12 5.97 16.80
CA LEU A 124 2.50 6.08 15.38
C LEU A 124 3.52 7.20 15.07
N LYS A 125 3.97 7.92 16.11
CA LYS A 125 4.91 9.03 15.95
C LYS A 125 6.31 8.49 15.69
N GLY A 126 6.73 8.50 14.43
CA GLY A 126 8.15 8.41 14.08
C GLY A 126 8.62 7.20 13.25
N PHE A 127 7.81 6.18 12.99
CA PHE A 127 8.28 5.05 12.17
C PHE A 127 7.80 5.11 10.70
N GLY A 128 8.47 4.37 9.82
CA GLY A 128 8.11 4.28 8.39
C GLY A 128 8.62 5.44 7.53
N GLY A 129 9.51 6.28 8.06
CA GLY A 129 9.99 7.51 7.43
C GLY A 129 9.02 8.67 7.58
N GLU A 130 9.51 9.91 7.43
CA GLU A 130 8.78 11.15 7.74
C GLU A 130 7.47 11.35 6.95
N ILE A 131 7.21 10.57 5.88
CA ILE A 131 6.15 10.86 4.91
C ILE A 131 4.98 9.87 4.94
N ARG A 132 5.16 8.64 5.43
CA ARG A 132 4.14 7.57 5.30
C ARG A 132 4.07 6.63 6.50
N PRO A 133 3.85 7.12 7.73
CA PRO A 133 3.81 6.26 8.89
C PRO A 133 2.74 5.17 8.74
N GLY A 134 3.12 3.92 8.94
CA GLY A 134 2.23 2.76 8.94
C GLY A 134 1.69 2.29 7.59
N VAL A 135 1.91 3.02 6.50
CA VAL A 135 1.31 2.70 5.19
C VAL A 135 2.05 1.56 4.49
N VAL A 136 1.44 0.39 4.40
CA VAL A 136 1.97 -0.80 3.71
C VAL A 136 1.38 -1.00 2.31
N HIS A 137 0.17 -0.49 2.07
CA HIS A 137 -0.46 -0.45 0.75
C HIS A 137 -1.39 0.76 0.63
N ARG A 138 -2.05 0.90 -0.52
CA ARG A 138 -2.94 2.04 -0.76
C ARG A 138 -4.18 1.68 -1.53
N LEU A 139 -5.23 2.45 -1.29
CA LEU A 139 -6.42 2.56 -2.15
C LEU A 139 -6.40 3.91 -2.87
N ASP A 140 -7.04 3.99 -4.03
CA ASP A 140 -7.26 5.28 -4.69
C ASP A 140 -8.18 6.16 -3.83
N ARG A 141 -8.13 7.48 -4.00
CA ARG A 141 -8.95 8.43 -3.24
C ARG A 141 -10.42 8.01 -3.20
N ASP A 142 -11.00 7.74 -4.35
CA ASP A 142 -12.42 7.47 -4.52
C ASP A 142 -12.76 5.96 -4.47
N THR A 143 -11.79 5.10 -4.16
CA THR A 143 -12.00 3.69 -3.83
C THR A 143 -12.26 3.56 -2.34
N SER A 144 -13.40 2.99 -1.97
CA SER A 144 -13.74 2.67 -0.58
C SER A 144 -13.30 1.26 -0.19
N GLY A 145 -13.30 0.96 1.12
CA GLY A 145 -13.11 -0.39 1.63
C GLY A 145 -11.83 -0.58 2.44
N ILE A 146 -11.43 -1.82 2.61
CA ILE A 146 -10.46 -2.27 3.59
C ILE A 146 -9.04 -1.82 3.25
N ILE A 147 -8.42 -1.19 4.21
CA ILE A 147 -7.00 -0.89 4.24
C ILE A 147 -6.41 -1.28 5.59
N VAL A 148 -5.23 -1.90 5.59
CA VAL A 148 -4.46 -2.22 6.79
C VAL A 148 -3.28 -1.27 6.92
N MET A 149 -3.01 -0.82 8.13
CA MET A 149 -1.82 -0.04 8.47
C MET A 149 -1.09 -0.66 9.66
N ALA A 150 0.22 -0.53 9.68
CA ALA A 150 1.06 -0.93 10.80
C ALA A 150 1.10 0.17 11.86
N LYS A 151 1.18 -0.20 13.15
CA LYS A 151 1.32 0.74 14.28
C LYS A 151 2.76 0.89 14.77
N ASN A 152 3.67 0.01 14.33
CA ASN A 152 5.10 0.06 14.65
C ASN A 152 5.95 -0.44 13.47
N GLU A 153 7.27 -0.24 13.52
CA GLU A 153 8.16 -0.56 12.41
C GLU A 153 8.25 -2.06 12.13
N LYS A 154 8.26 -2.89 13.18
CA LYS A 154 8.30 -4.35 13.07
C LYS A 154 7.07 -4.89 12.34
N ALA A 155 5.89 -4.42 12.70
CA ALA A 155 4.65 -4.72 11.99
C ALA A 155 4.67 -4.22 10.56
N HIS A 156 5.24 -3.05 10.30
CA HIS A 156 5.36 -2.47 8.98
C HIS A 156 6.21 -3.35 8.05
N ILE A 157 7.38 -3.79 8.51
CA ILE A 157 8.26 -4.69 7.75
C ILE A 157 7.55 -6.01 7.48
N PHE A 158 6.93 -6.61 8.50
CA PHE A 158 6.20 -7.87 8.40
C PHE A 158 5.06 -7.79 7.37
N LEU A 159 4.22 -6.76 7.44
CA LEU A 159 3.12 -6.57 6.51
C LEU A 159 3.62 -6.26 5.10
N GLN A 160 4.63 -5.39 4.95
CA GLN A 160 5.22 -5.08 3.64
C GLN A 160 5.76 -6.32 2.94
N GLN A 161 6.38 -7.25 3.68
CA GLN A 161 6.90 -8.49 3.11
C GLN A 161 5.78 -9.33 2.49
N GLN A 162 4.63 -9.46 3.16
CA GLN A 162 3.48 -10.18 2.60
C GLN A 162 2.93 -9.54 1.32
N PHE A 163 2.89 -8.18 1.25
CA PHE A 163 2.51 -7.49 0.00
C PHE A 163 3.52 -7.75 -1.12
N LYS A 164 4.82 -7.81 -0.81
CA LYS A 164 5.90 -8.11 -1.74
C LYS A 164 5.83 -9.55 -2.23
N ASP A 165 5.59 -10.50 -1.33
CA ASP A 165 5.50 -11.94 -1.62
C ASP A 165 4.15 -12.35 -2.22
N ARG A 166 3.18 -11.39 -2.28
CA ARG A 166 1.84 -11.61 -2.84
C ARG A 166 1.04 -12.70 -2.12
N THR A 167 1.27 -12.89 -0.83
CA THR A 167 0.55 -13.89 0.00
C THR A 167 -0.81 -13.41 0.46
N ILE A 168 -1.12 -12.13 0.27
CA ILE A 168 -2.35 -11.47 0.71
C ILE A 168 -3.46 -11.67 -0.31
N ASN A 169 -4.66 -12.05 0.17
CA ASN A 169 -5.84 -12.15 -0.68
C ASN A 169 -6.71 -10.89 -0.56
N LYS A 170 -6.77 -10.11 -1.64
CA LYS A 170 -7.56 -8.87 -1.74
C LYS A 170 -8.69 -9.07 -2.73
N ARG A 171 -9.92 -8.79 -2.33
CA ARG A 171 -11.10 -8.89 -3.19
C ARG A 171 -11.82 -7.56 -3.27
N TYR A 172 -12.18 -7.19 -4.49
CA TYR A 172 -12.87 -5.95 -4.80
C TYR A 172 -14.18 -6.26 -5.53
N LEU A 173 -15.24 -5.55 -5.18
CA LEU A 173 -16.44 -5.47 -6.00
C LEU A 173 -16.33 -4.29 -6.95
N ALA A 174 -16.61 -4.54 -8.22
CA ALA A 174 -16.66 -3.50 -9.24
C ALA A 174 -17.87 -3.72 -10.16
N LEU A 175 -18.62 -2.65 -10.43
CA LEU A 175 -19.64 -2.66 -11.47
C LEU A 175 -19.01 -2.12 -12.75
N VAL A 176 -19.09 -2.88 -13.83
CA VAL A 176 -18.52 -2.52 -15.12
C VAL A 176 -19.59 -2.27 -16.18
N ASP A 177 -19.30 -1.41 -17.14
CA ASP A 177 -20.12 -1.13 -18.34
C ASP A 177 -20.01 -2.30 -19.33
N GLY A 178 -21.12 -2.94 -19.65
CA GLY A 178 -21.15 -4.12 -20.50
C GLY A 178 -20.75 -5.38 -19.72
N ALA A 179 -20.08 -6.29 -20.39
CA ALA A 179 -19.60 -7.54 -19.82
C ALA A 179 -18.14 -7.79 -20.16
N PRO A 180 -17.36 -8.37 -19.27
CA PRO A 180 -16.05 -8.92 -19.62
C PRO A 180 -16.17 -10.00 -20.70
N PRO A 181 -15.10 -10.28 -21.48
CA PRO A 181 -15.14 -11.26 -22.56
C PRO A 181 -15.47 -12.68 -22.11
N THR A 182 -15.23 -13.00 -20.84
CA THR A 182 -15.52 -14.31 -20.21
C THR A 182 -16.09 -14.11 -18.81
N ALA A 183 -16.84 -15.08 -18.30
CA ALA A 183 -17.40 -15.03 -16.93
C ALA A 183 -16.33 -15.01 -15.83
N ALA A 184 -15.17 -15.57 -16.10
CA ALA A 184 -13.97 -15.47 -15.26
C ALA A 184 -12.74 -15.37 -16.17
N GLY A 185 -11.73 -14.64 -15.73
CA GLY A 185 -10.53 -14.45 -16.53
C GLY A 185 -9.38 -13.80 -15.75
N ARG A 186 -8.25 -13.68 -16.44
CA ARG A 186 -7.02 -13.09 -15.92
C ARG A 186 -6.46 -12.09 -16.95
N VAL A 187 -6.15 -10.89 -16.47
CA VAL A 187 -5.52 -9.84 -17.27
C VAL A 187 -4.07 -9.71 -16.81
N GLU A 188 -3.16 -9.99 -17.73
CA GLU A 188 -1.72 -9.77 -17.56
C GLU A 188 -1.27 -8.69 -18.54
N ALA A 189 -1.29 -7.45 -18.08
CA ALA A 189 -0.98 -6.31 -18.92
C ALA A 189 -0.19 -5.26 -18.12
N PRO A 190 1.09 -5.02 -18.47
CA PRO A 190 1.95 -4.11 -17.73
C PRO A 190 1.39 -2.69 -17.68
N ILE A 191 1.46 -2.06 -16.49
CA ILE A 191 0.93 -0.72 -16.25
C ILE A 191 2.07 0.26 -15.98
N GLY A 192 2.02 1.41 -16.62
CA GLY A 192 2.90 2.54 -16.37
C GLY A 192 2.16 3.86 -16.47
N ARG A 193 2.85 4.97 -16.21
CA ARG A 193 2.27 6.29 -16.33
C ARG A 193 2.04 6.62 -17.80
N ASP A 194 0.84 7.10 -18.14
CA ASP A 194 0.52 7.52 -19.52
C ASP A 194 1.51 8.63 -19.95
N PRO A 195 2.24 8.46 -21.07
CA PRO A 195 3.23 9.42 -21.52
C PRO A 195 2.63 10.78 -21.94
N ILE A 196 1.36 10.79 -22.33
CA ILE A 196 0.63 11.98 -22.79
C ILE A 196 -0.20 12.58 -21.66
N ARG A 197 -0.97 11.74 -20.97
CA ARG A 197 -1.89 12.15 -19.89
C ARG A 197 -1.30 11.79 -18.53
N ARG A 198 -0.36 12.58 -18.03
CA ARG A 198 0.42 12.28 -16.82
C ARG A 198 -0.39 12.00 -15.55
N GLN A 199 -1.67 12.38 -15.49
CA GLN A 199 -2.58 12.05 -14.39
C GLN A 199 -3.18 10.64 -14.51
N GLN A 200 -3.00 9.96 -15.64
CA GLN A 200 -3.52 8.63 -15.92
C GLN A 200 -2.39 7.59 -15.92
N MET A 201 -2.82 6.35 -15.74
CA MET A 201 -2.01 5.16 -15.99
C MET A 201 -2.48 4.52 -17.30
N ALA A 202 -1.60 3.79 -17.96
CA ALA A 202 -1.90 3.12 -19.22
C ALA A 202 -1.27 1.73 -19.27
N ILE A 203 -1.82 0.86 -20.10
CA ILE A 203 -1.14 -0.37 -20.50
C ILE A 203 0.02 0.01 -21.39
N LEU A 204 1.21 -0.46 -21.04
CA LEU A 204 2.45 -0.21 -21.76
C LEU A 204 3.12 -1.54 -22.13
N THR A 205 4.15 -1.46 -22.97
CA THR A 205 5.03 -2.61 -23.25
C THR A 205 5.82 -3.02 -22.01
N PRO A 206 6.26 -4.28 -21.90
CA PRO A 206 6.97 -4.79 -20.71
C PRO A 206 8.24 -4.02 -20.31
N ASP A 207 8.91 -3.39 -21.26
CA ASP A 207 10.09 -2.55 -21.04
C ASP A 207 9.77 -1.18 -20.41
N LYS A 208 8.52 -0.69 -20.56
CA LYS A 208 8.07 0.63 -20.08
C LYS A 208 7.05 0.55 -18.93
N GLY A 209 6.32 -0.55 -18.85
CA GLY A 209 5.33 -0.82 -17.80
C GLY A 209 5.86 -1.76 -16.73
N ARG A 210 5.24 -1.70 -15.55
CA ARG A 210 5.50 -2.66 -14.48
C ARG A 210 4.49 -3.80 -14.59
N GLU A 211 4.92 -5.03 -14.34
CA GLU A 211 4.04 -6.20 -14.26
C GLU A 211 2.77 -5.89 -13.46
N ALA A 212 1.62 -6.19 -14.04
CA ALA A 212 0.32 -6.02 -13.42
C ALA A 212 -0.58 -7.19 -13.80
N VAL A 213 -1.16 -7.85 -12.79
CA VAL A 213 -1.99 -9.03 -12.95
C VAL A 213 -3.26 -8.88 -12.13
N THR A 214 -4.42 -9.01 -12.79
CA THR A 214 -5.74 -8.99 -12.14
C THR A 214 -6.56 -10.17 -12.60
N GLU A 215 -7.02 -10.97 -11.68
CA GLU A 215 -8.07 -11.98 -11.92
C GLU A 215 -9.44 -11.37 -11.68
N TYR A 216 -10.46 -11.86 -12.39
CA TYR A 216 -11.83 -11.44 -12.17
C TYR A 216 -12.80 -12.59 -12.37
N ARG A 217 -13.96 -12.49 -11.73
CA ARG A 217 -15.12 -13.36 -11.98
C ARG A 217 -16.40 -12.55 -11.94
N THR A 218 -17.34 -12.91 -12.78
CA THR A 218 -18.70 -12.35 -12.76
C THR A 218 -19.43 -12.82 -11.50
N VAL A 219 -19.99 -11.87 -10.77
CA VAL A 219 -20.86 -12.12 -9.61
C VAL A 219 -22.33 -12.08 -10.03
N LYS A 220 -22.71 -11.04 -10.82
CA LYS A 220 -24.07 -10.87 -11.31
C LYS A 220 -24.05 -10.09 -12.62
N SER A 221 -24.83 -10.55 -13.59
CA SER A 221 -25.04 -9.85 -14.87
C SER A 221 -26.37 -9.11 -14.86
N PHE A 222 -26.37 -7.91 -15.37
CA PHE A 222 -27.52 -7.05 -15.61
C PHE A 222 -27.63 -6.77 -17.12
N SER A 223 -28.71 -6.11 -17.54
CA SER A 223 -28.97 -5.84 -18.97
C SER A 223 -27.78 -5.13 -19.70
N LYS A 224 -27.14 -4.15 -19.08
CA LYS A 224 -26.07 -3.33 -19.67
C LYS A 224 -24.80 -3.26 -18.82
N HIS A 225 -24.80 -3.90 -17.66
CA HIS A 225 -23.72 -3.83 -16.68
C HIS A 225 -23.45 -5.21 -16.11
N THR A 226 -22.26 -5.37 -15.53
CA THR A 226 -21.87 -6.61 -14.87
C THR A 226 -21.19 -6.28 -13.55
N LEU A 227 -21.68 -6.86 -12.46
CA LEU A 227 -20.96 -6.85 -11.18
C LEU A 227 -19.91 -7.94 -11.23
N ILE A 228 -18.67 -7.57 -11.03
CA ILE A 228 -17.53 -8.49 -10.98
C ILE A 228 -16.86 -8.45 -9.60
N GLU A 229 -16.28 -9.56 -9.22
CA GLU A 229 -15.26 -9.63 -8.19
C GLU A 229 -13.90 -9.59 -8.86
N ALA A 230 -13.05 -8.64 -8.47
CA ALA A 230 -11.69 -8.51 -8.97
C ALA A 230 -10.67 -8.87 -7.88
N HIS A 231 -9.65 -9.64 -8.26
CA HIS A 231 -8.54 -10.06 -7.41
C HIS A 231 -7.21 -9.57 -8.00
N PRO A 232 -6.71 -8.41 -7.59
CA PRO A 232 -5.41 -7.92 -8.05
C PRO A 232 -4.29 -8.65 -7.34
N LEU A 233 -3.51 -9.46 -8.07
CA LEU A 233 -2.32 -10.16 -7.56
C LEU A 233 -1.13 -9.20 -7.39
N THR A 234 -1.15 -8.09 -8.09
CA THR A 234 -0.21 -6.96 -7.96
C THR A 234 -0.94 -5.72 -7.45
N GLY A 235 -0.23 -4.64 -7.13
CA GLY A 235 -0.82 -3.41 -6.59
C GLY A 235 -0.35 -2.15 -7.33
N ARG A 236 -0.62 -2.04 -8.65
CA ARG A 236 -0.27 -0.82 -9.41
C ARG A 236 -1.36 0.24 -9.25
N THR A 237 -0.96 1.49 -9.34
CA THR A 237 -1.89 2.63 -9.30
C THR A 237 -2.99 2.43 -10.36
N HIS A 238 -4.25 2.59 -9.97
CA HIS A 238 -5.44 2.43 -10.81
C HIS A 238 -5.58 1.06 -11.50
N GLN A 239 -4.91 -0.01 -11.01
CA GLN A 239 -4.74 -1.27 -11.74
C GLN A 239 -6.07 -1.87 -12.23
N ILE A 240 -7.04 -2.10 -11.34
CA ILE A 240 -8.34 -2.71 -11.71
C ILE A 240 -9.05 -1.83 -12.74
N ARG A 241 -9.04 -0.51 -12.55
CA ARG A 241 -9.68 0.48 -13.43
C ARG A 241 -9.10 0.44 -14.84
N VAL A 242 -7.77 0.42 -14.97
CA VAL A 242 -7.06 0.34 -16.25
C VAL A 242 -7.29 -1.01 -16.92
N HIS A 243 -7.24 -2.12 -16.16
CA HIS A 243 -7.46 -3.46 -16.71
C HIS A 243 -8.89 -3.65 -17.23
N MET A 244 -9.91 -3.16 -16.50
CA MET A 244 -11.29 -3.24 -16.99
C MET A 244 -11.53 -2.36 -18.21
N ALA A 245 -10.94 -1.19 -18.26
CA ALA A 245 -10.98 -0.34 -19.47
C ALA A 245 -10.27 -1.02 -20.66
N PHE A 246 -9.15 -1.70 -20.44
CA PHE A 246 -8.44 -2.47 -21.45
C PHE A 246 -9.32 -3.60 -22.03
N LEU A 247 -10.10 -4.29 -21.19
CA LEU A 247 -11.08 -5.30 -21.60
C LEU A 247 -12.33 -4.69 -22.27
N LYS A 248 -12.40 -3.37 -22.49
CA LYS A 248 -13.56 -2.65 -23.06
C LYS A 248 -14.81 -2.67 -22.20
N CYS A 249 -14.70 -3.06 -20.93
CA CYS A 249 -15.74 -2.98 -19.92
C CYS A 249 -15.28 -2.10 -18.74
N PRO A 250 -15.16 -0.77 -18.94
CA PRO A 250 -14.65 0.12 -17.91
C PRO A 250 -15.58 0.16 -16.69
N ILE A 251 -15.04 0.55 -15.53
CA ILE A 251 -15.81 0.67 -14.29
C ILE A 251 -16.81 1.81 -14.41
N VAL A 252 -18.05 1.57 -13.99
CA VAL A 252 -19.12 2.57 -13.95
C VAL A 252 -18.72 3.73 -13.04
N GLY A 253 -18.99 4.97 -13.47
CA GLY A 253 -18.65 6.18 -12.74
C GLY A 253 -17.16 6.57 -12.78
N ASP A 254 -16.32 5.82 -13.52
CA ASP A 254 -14.90 6.18 -13.66
C ASP A 254 -14.71 7.33 -14.63
N VAL A 255 -14.39 8.52 -14.10
CA VAL A 255 -14.19 9.74 -14.91
C VAL A 255 -12.89 9.75 -15.70
N LEU A 256 -11.90 8.91 -15.36
CA LEU A 256 -10.60 8.87 -16.03
C LEU A 256 -10.54 7.81 -17.14
N TYR A 257 -11.13 6.62 -16.91
CA TYR A 257 -11.04 5.45 -17.79
C TYR A 257 -12.39 4.99 -18.30
N GLY A 258 -13.48 5.54 -17.76
CA GLY A 258 -14.84 5.19 -18.08
C GLY A 258 -15.35 5.75 -19.41
N ARG A 259 -16.63 5.61 -19.64
CA ARG A 259 -17.31 6.18 -20.79
C ARG A 259 -17.42 7.69 -20.67
N ARG A 260 -17.25 8.42 -21.78
CA ARG A 260 -17.40 9.88 -21.82
C ARG A 260 -18.76 10.35 -21.28
N LYS A 261 -19.83 9.59 -21.57
CA LYS A 261 -21.16 9.77 -21.00
C LYS A 261 -21.39 8.61 -20.03
N GLN A 262 -21.55 8.92 -18.77
CA GLN A 262 -21.85 7.92 -17.74
C GLN A 262 -23.14 7.17 -18.07
N THR A 263 -23.17 5.87 -17.85
CA THR A 263 -24.33 5.01 -18.04
C THR A 263 -25.24 5.01 -16.81
N ILE A 264 -24.63 5.24 -15.63
CA ILE A 264 -25.27 5.45 -14.34
C ILE A 264 -24.61 6.67 -13.71
N PRO A 265 -25.39 7.68 -13.24
CA PRO A 265 -24.81 8.83 -12.56
C PRO A 265 -24.18 8.41 -11.23
N LEU A 266 -22.88 8.55 -11.12
CA LEU A 266 -22.11 8.34 -9.88
C LEU A 266 -21.02 9.40 -9.78
N ASP A 267 -20.81 9.92 -8.57
CA ASP A 267 -19.77 10.90 -8.29
C ASP A 267 -18.38 10.29 -8.24
N ARG A 268 -18.29 8.97 -8.24
CA ARG A 268 -17.06 8.19 -8.20
C ARG A 268 -17.16 6.87 -8.97
N HIS A 269 -16.03 6.22 -9.21
CA HIS A 269 -16.04 4.86 -9.78
C HIS A 269 -16.61 3.82 -8.79
N PHE A 270 -17.44 2.90 -9.31
CA PHE A 270 -18.00 1.78 -8.54
C PHE A 270 -16.91 0.72 -8.27
N LEU A 271 -16.05 0.99 -7.29
CA LEU A 271 -14.97 0.10 -6.88
C LEU A 271 -14.85 0.11 -5.34
N HIS A 272 -14.92 -1.08 -4.74
CA HIS A 272 -14.89 -1.25 -3.30
C HIS A 272 -14.04 -2.45 -2.89
N ALA A 273 -13.03 -2.24 -2.04
CA ALA A 273 -12.20 -3.28 -1.45
C ALA A 273 -12.96 -3.97 -0.31
N TYR A 274 -13.78 -4.96 -0.64
CA TYR A 274 -14.75 -5.52 0.30
C TYR A 274 -14.21 -6.62 1.19
N ARG A 275 -13.12 -7.31 0.79
CA ARG A 275 -12.53 -8.40 1.58
C ARG A 275 -11.01 -8.37 1.50
N LEU A 276 -10.39 -8.59 2.65
CA LEU A 276 -8.94 -8.71 2.81
C LEU A 276 -8.64 -9.90 3.70
N THR A 277 -7.83 -10.87 3.22
CA THR A 277 -7.27 -11.94 4.04
C THR A 277 -5.77 -11.75 4.14
N ILE A 278 -5.25 -11.65 5.35
CA ILE A 278 -3.86 -11.32 5.66
C ILE A 278 -3.46 -11.94 7.01
N LEU A 279 -2.22 -12.37 7.15
CA LEU A 279 -1.64 -12.72 8.43
C LEU A 279 -1.23 -11.44 9.15
N LEU A 280 -1.78 -11.17 10.33
CA LEU A 280 -1.36 -10.03 11.15
C LEU A 280 -0.16 -10.40 12.03
N PRO A 281 0.72 -9.44 12.36
CA PRO A 281 1.84 -9.69 13.26
C PRO A 281 1.36 -10.25 14.60
N GLY A 282 2.02 -11.29 15.11
CA GLY A 282 1.66 -11.96 16.36
C GLY A 282 0.53 -13.00 16.25
N HIS A 283 -0.05 -13.19 15.08
CA HIS A 283 -1.05 -14.23 14.83
C HIS A 283 -0.44 -15.41 14.08
N GLU A 284 -0.95 -16.62 14.34
CA GLU A 284 -0.49 -17.85 13.69
C GLU A 284 -1.24 -18.12 12.37
N GLU A 285 -2.48 -17.66 12.26
CA GLU A 285 -3.36 -17.89 11.12
C GLU A 285 -3.80 -16.59 10.44
N PRO A 286 -3.99 -16.59 9.11
CA PRO A 286 -4.51 -15.44 8.41
C PRO A 286 -5.93 -15.06 8.85
N MET A 287 -6.16 -13.78 9.08
CA MET A 287 -7.47 -13.23 9.41
C MET A 287 -8.15 -12.68 8.15
N THR A 288 -9.47 -12.83 8.08
CA THR A 288 -10.28 -12.28 7.00
C THR A 288 -11.17 -11.17 7.52
N PHE A 289 -11.05 -10.00 6.89
CA PHE A 289 -11.87 -8.82 7.18
C PHE A 289 -12.81 -8.56 6.02
N GLU A 290 -14.03 -8.14 6.33
CA GLU A 290 -15.05 -7.77 5.34
C GLU A 290 -15.59 -6.38 5.65
N ALA A 291 -15.73 -5.55 4.61
CA ALA A 291 -16.40 -4.26 4.67
C ALA A 291 -17.69 -4.30 3.85
N PRO A 292 -18.82 -3.88 4.40
CA PRO A 292 -20.06 -3.82 3.65
C PRO A 292 -19.95 -2.83 2.50
N LEU A 293 -20.67 -3.12 1.41
CA LEU A 293 -20.75 -2.18 0.29
C LEU A 293 -21.42 -0.89 0.78
N PRO A 294 -20.85 0.29 0.53
CA PRO A 294 -21.46 1.56 0.90
C PRO A 294 -22.87 1.74 0.29
N ASP A 295 -23.77 2.40 1.03
CA ASP A 295 -25.18 2.56 0.64
C ASP A 295 -25.34 3.13 -0.77
N GLU A 296 -24.53 4.12 -1.15
CA GLU A 296 -24.55 4.72 -2.49
C GLU A 296 -24.26 3.70 -3.62
N LEU A 297 -23.43 2.69 -3.36
CA LEU A 297 -23.16 1.62 -4.31
C LEU A 297 -24.22 0.49 -4.23
N SER A 298 -24.71 0.20 -3.03
CA SER A 298 -25.78 -0.78 -2.83
C SER A 298 -27.05 -0.37 -3.54
N ASN A 299 -27.47 0.91 -3.39
CA ASN A 299 -28.65 1.47 -4.05
C ASN A 299 -28.58 1.34 -5.57
N VAL A 300 -27.37 1.57 -6.18
CA VAL A 300 -27.18 1.34 -7.61
C VAL A 300 -27.47 -0.11 -8.01
N LEU A 301 -27.05 -1.11 -7.20
CA LEU A 301 -27.29 -2.52 -7.50
C LEU A 301 -28.76 -2.90 -7.34
N GLU A 302 -29.49 -2.28 -6.43
CA GLU A 302 -30.92 -2.49 -6.22
C GLU A 302 -31.78 -1.94 -7.38
N GLU A 303 -31.33 -0.83 -7.99
CA GLU A 303 -32.01 -0.22 -9.14
C GLU A 303 -31.76 -0.98 -10.47
N LEU A 304 -30.71 -1.83 -10.52
CA LEU A 304 -30.37 -2.58 -11.72
C LEU A 304 -31.20 -3.88 -11.84
N LYS A 305 -31.81 -4.05 -12.99
CA LYS A 305 -32.59 -5.23 -13.37
C LYS A 305 -31.79 -6.18 -14.27
#